data_0f06cc79d121b307fe27016c2b7d38fe
#
_entry.id   0f06cc79d121b307fe27016c2b7d38fe
#
_cell.length_a   1.000
_cell.length_b   1.000
_cell.length_c   1.000
_cell.angle_alpha   90.00
_cell.angle_beta   90.00
_cell.angle_gamma   90.00
#
_symmetry.space_group_name_H-M   'P 1'
#
loop_
_entity.id
_entity.type
_entity.pdbx_description
1 polymer ?
#
loop_
_entity_poly.entity_id
_entity_poly.type
_entity_poly.pdbx_seq_one_letter_code
_entity_poly.pdbx_strand_id
1 'polypeptide(L)'
;ALLSGYYVNELLLRLLARDDAHEALFDAYAGVVQVLAGDHAGAQAATQAAALRAFELLLLREVGLLPSLDAQTLTLEPLVADARYSLVPEAGLRLAGDGEAALAGADWQSLQGVLDDRAPFTATLREVATMNAGSNSALRNQLRALLNYHCGVSTLRTRQMMRDLQAL
;
A
#
# COMPACT_ATOMS: atom_id res chain seq x y z
N ALA A 1 3.54 6.16 15.98
CA ALA A 1 4.53 6.91 15.19
C ALA A 1 5.86 6.16 15.07
N LEU A 2 6.59 5.90 16.17
CA LEU A 2 7.94 5.30 16.16
C LEU A 2 7.99 3.94 15.44
N LEU A 3 7.11 3.01 15.78
CA LEU A 3 7.04 1.68 15.16
C LEU A 3 6.67 1.74 13.67
N SER A 4 5.85 2.72 13.28
CA SER A 4 5.53 2.96 11.87
C SER A 4 6.75 3.46 11.08
N GLY A 5 7.60 4.29 11.70
CA GLY A 5 8.87 4.70 11.12
C GLY A 5 9.84 3.53 10.93
N TYR A 6 9.98 2.66 11.92
CA TYR A 6 10.77 1.43 11.78
C TYR A 6 10.24 0.50 10.68
N TYR A 7 8.91 0.41 10.56
CA TYR A 7 8.28 -0.38 9.51
C TYR A 7 8.63 0.14 8.11
N VAL A 8 8.52 1.44 7.88
CA VAL A 8 8.88 2.07 6.60
C VAL A 8 10.36 1.79 6.26
N ASN A 9 11.25 1.96 7.24
CA ASN A 9 12.68 1.67 7.05
C ASN A 9 12.95 0.19 6.78
N GLU A 10 12.27 -0.73 7.47
CA GLU A 10 12.40 -2.17 7.20
C GLU A 10 12.01 -2.53 5.76
N LEU A 11 10.94 -1.93 5.22
CA LEU A 11 10.53 -2.14 3.83
C LEU A 11 11.59 -1.65 2.84
N LEU A 12 12.13 -0.44 3.04
CA LEU A 12 13.18 0.11 2.19
C LEU A 12 14.41 -0.80 2.18
N LEU A 13 14.89 -1.21 3.35
CA LEU A 13 16.07 -2.07 3.48
C LEU A 13 15.90 -3.46 2.84
N ARG A 14 14.67 -3.95 2.70
CA ARG A 14 14.39 -5.26 2.12
C ARG A 14 14.14 -5.23 0.62
N LEU A 15 13.55 -4.15 0.12
CA LEU A 15 13.06 -4.08 -1.26
C LEU A 15 13.95 -3.24 -2.17
N LEU A 16 14.75 -2.31 -1.63
CA LEU A 16 15.68 -1.52 -2.44
C LEU A 16 17.03 -2.21 -2.57
N ALA A 17 17.54 -2.23 -3.80
CA ALA A 17 18.94 -2.54 -4.04
C ALA A 17 19.82 -1.37 -3.59
N ARG A 18 21.04 -1.67 -3.11
CA ARG A 18 22.02 -0.63 -2.81
C ARG A 18 22.45 0.02 -4.13
N ASP A 19 22.62 1.33 -4.07
CA ASP A 19 23.12 2.16 -5.19
C ASP A 19 22.11 2.39 -6.33
N ASP A 20 20.82 2.11 -6.13
CA ASP A 20 19.77 2.45 -7.09
C ASP A 20 19.09 3.77 -6.69
N ALA A 21 19.07 4.74 -7.61
CA ALA A 21 18.51 6.06 -7.34
C ALA A 21 17.00 6.08 -7.58
N HIS A 22 16.23 6.34 -6.52
CA HIS A 22 14.76 6.41 -6.54
C HIS A 22 14.27 7.78 -6.05
N GLU A 23 14.35 8.81 -6.89
CA GLU A 23 13.96 10.18 -6.50
C GLU A 23 12.50 10.28 -6.07
N ALA A 24 11.58 9.68 -6.82
CA ALA A 24 10.15 9.68 -6.49
C ALA A 24 9.86 9.01 -5.15
N LEU A 25 10.61 7.98 -4.80
CA LEU A 25 10.47 7.28 -3.54
C LEU A 25 11.01 8.10 -2.36
N PHE A 26 12.04 8.93 -2.58
CA PHE A 26 12.54 9.86 -1.57
C PHE A 26 11.47 10.86 -1.14
N ASP A 27 10.73 11.43 -2.10
CA ASP A 27 9.62 12.35 -1.82
C ASP A 27 8.48 11.65 -1.05
N ALA A 28 8.16 10.42 -1.43
CA ALA A 28 7.17 9.61 -0.72
C ALA A 28 7.63 9.28 0.71
N TYR A 29 8.91 8.97 0.91
CA TYR A 29 9.50 8.74 2.23
C TYR A 29 9.44 9.99 3.10
N ALA A 30 9.85 11.14 2.58
CA ALA A 30 9.75 12.41 3.29
C ALA A 30 8.30 12.72 3.68
N GLY A 31 7.36 12.50 2.78
CA GLY A 31 5.93 12.70 3.02
C GLY A 31 5.38 11.80 4.13
N VAL A 32 5.68 10.51 4.10
CA VAL A 32 5.20 9.59 5.16
C VAL A 32 5.83 9.91 6.50
N VAL A 33 7.11 10.26 6.56
CA VAL A 33 7.78 10.65 7.80
C VAL A 33 7.16 11.92 8.38
N GLN A 34 6.86 12.93 7.58
CA GLN A 34 6.17 14.15 8.02
C GLN A 34 4.80 13.84 8.64
N VAL A 35 4.00 12.99 8.00
CA VAL A 35 2.69 12.57 8.54
C VAL A 35 2.85 11.81 9.86
N LEU A 36 3.83 10.91 9.95
CA LEU A 36 4.08 10.14 11.17
C LEU A 36 4.61 11.00 12.33
N ALA A 37 5.35 12.06 12.05
CA ALA A 37 5.90 12.98 13.03
C ALA A 37 4.88 14.04 13.51
N GLY A 38 3.81 14.28 12.75
CA GLY A 38 2.83 15.32 13.07
C GLY A 38 2.01 15.01 14.33
N ASP A 39 1.88 16.02 15.19
CA ASP A 39 1.16 15.98 16.48
C ASP A 39 -0.31 16.44 16.27
N HIS A 40 -1.14 15.60 15.64
CA HIS A 40 -2.55 15.93 15.39
C HIS A 40 -3.45 15.03 16.24
N ALA A 41 -4.02 15.57 17.29
CA ALA A 41 -4.97 14.86 18.13
C ALA A 41 -6.25 14.48 17.38
N GLY A 42 -6.68 13.23 17.48
CA GLY A 42 -8.01 12.72 17.10
C GLY A 42 -8.15 12.11 15.70
N ALA A 43 -7.64 12.73 14.63
CA ALA A 43 -7.70 12.18 13.27
C ALA A 43 -6.42 11.41 12.87
N GLN A 44 -5.44 11.35 13.77
CA GLN A 44 -4.06 10.95 13.50
C GLN A 44 -3.93 9.49 13.07
N ALA A 45 -4.63 8.56 13.71
CA ALA A 45 -4.48 7.13 13.41
C ALA A 45 -4.94 6.77 11.98
N ALA A 46 -6.06 7.34 11.53
CA ALA A 46 -6.58 7.12 10.18
C ALA A 46 -5.66 7.73 9.11
N THR A 47 -5.17 8.95 9.35
CA THR A 47 -4.24 9.65 8.46
C THR A 47 -2.90 8.92 8.38
N GLN A 48 -2.36 8.45 9.50
CA GLN A 48 -1.14 7.65 9.54
C GLN A 48 -1.32 6.32 8.80
N ALA A 49 -2.46 5.65 8.98
CA ALA A 49 -2.76 4.42 8.25
C ALA A 49 -2.85 4.66 6.74
N ALA A 50 -3.49 5.74 6.30
CA ALA A 50 -3.57 6.12 4.89
C ALA A 50 -2.17 6.46 4.32
N ALA A 51 -1.34 7.19 5.07
CA ALA A 51 0.02 7.53 4.66
C ALA A 51 0.91 6.28 4.50
N LEU A 52 0.77 5.30 5.38
CA LEU A 52 1.47 4.01 5.23
C LEU A 52 1.01 3.26 3.96
N ARG A 53 -0.29 3.25 3.66
CA ARG A 53 -0.81 2.62 2.42
C ARG A 53 -0.30 3.35 1.18
N ALA A 54 -0.31 4.69 1.17
CA ALA A 54 0.22 5.48 0.07
C ALA A 54 1.71 5.17 -0.16
N PHE A 55 2.49 5.13 0.90
CA PHE A 55 3.92 4.78 0.80
C PHE A 55 4.14 3.35 0.29
N GLU A 56 3.39 2.36 0.78
CA GLU A 56 3.49 0.96 0.34
C GLU A 56 3.18 0.79 -1.15
N LEU A 57 2.14 1.47 -1.65
CA LEU A 57 1.78 1.47 -3.08
C LEU A 57 2.88 2.08 -3.94
N LEU A 58 3.41 3.23 -3.53
CA LEU A 58 4.48 3.90 -4.26
C LEU A 58 5.79 3.12 -4.23
N LEU A 59 6.15 2.52 -3.09
CA LEU A 59 7.30 1.65 -2.99
C LEU A 59 7.20 0.45 -3.93
N LEU A 60 6.08 -0.27 -3.89
CA LEU A 60 5.85 -1.44 -4.76
C LEU A 60 5.87 -1.06 -6.24
N ARG A 61 5.31 0.10 -6.59
CA ARG A 61 5.35 0.64 -7.95
C ARG A 61 6.77 0.95 -8.39
N GLU A 62 7.52 1.66 -7.57
CA GLU A 62 8.87 2.12 -7.89
C GLU A 62 9.85 0.96 -8.09
N VAL A 63 9.71 -0.10 -7.30
CA VAL A 63 10.53 -1.31 -7.44
C VAL A 63 9.97 -2.30 -8.48
N GLY A 64 8.91 -1.95 -9.21
CA GLY A 64 8.33 -2.76 -10.28
C GLY A 64 7.56 -4.01 -9.80
N LEU A 65 7.08 -4.01 -8.56
CA LEU A 65 6.35 -5.13 -7.95
C LEU A 65 4.83 -4.90 -7.88
N LEU A 66 4.34 -3.71 -8.23
CA LEU A 66 2.92 -3.41 -8.34
C LEU A 66 2.51 -3.56 -9.81
N PRO A 67 1.53 -4.43 -10.14
CA PRO A 67 0.98 -4.49 -11.49
C PRO A 67 0.18 -3.22 -11.81
N SER A 68 -0.18 -3.03 -13.08
CA SER A 68 -1.17 -2.01 -13.47
C SER A 68 -2.49 -2.26 -12.74
N LEU A 69 -3.12 -1.19 -12.24
CA LEU A 69 -4.34 -1.28 -11.45
C LEU A 69 -5.61 -0.96 -12.25
N ASP A 70 -5.49 -0.79 -13.55
CA ASP A 70 -6.60 -0.52 -14.48
C ASP A 70 -7.03 -1.73 -15.32
N ALA A 71 -6.26 -2.82 -15.26
CA ALA A 71 -6.52 -4.06 -15.98
C ALA A 71 -6.17 -5.30 -15.14
N GLN A 72 -6.79 -6.42 -15.45
CA GLN A 72 -6.40 -7.72 -14.89
C GLN A 72 -5.00 -8.11 -15.37
N THR A 73 -4.16 -8.56 -14.46
CA THR A 73 -2.72 -8.78 -14.77
C THR A 73 -2.49 -9.87 -15.80
N LEU A 74 -3.23 -10.98 -15.74
CA LEU A 74 -3.00 -12.13 -16.62
C LEU A 74 -3.73 -12.04 -17.96
N THR A 75 -4.94 -11.48 -17.98
CA THR A 75 -5.79 -11.40 -19.19
C THR A 75 -5.63 -10.08 -19.93
N LEU A 76 -5.09 -9.05 -19.27
CA LEU A 76 -4.99 -7.68 -19.75
C LEU A 76 -6.36 -7.03 -20.06
N GLU A 77 -7.44 -7.63 -19.58
CA GLU A 77 -8.78 -7.07 -19.71
C GLU A 77 -8.95 -5.87 -18.79
N PRO A 78 -9.50 -4.74 -19.29
CA PRO A 78 -9.81 -3.57 -18.46
C PRO A 78 -10.74 -3.94 -17.30
N LEU A 79 -10.55 -3.26 -16.16
CA LEU A 79 -11.43 -3.49 -15.02
C LEU A 79 -12.83 -2.92 -15.28
N VAL A 80 -13.85 -3.64 -14.86
CA VAL A 80 -15.24 -3.17 -14.81
C VAL A 80 -15.47 -2.48 -13.46
N ALA A 81 -16.00 -1.26 -13.48
CA ALA A 81 -16.10 -0.39 -12.30
C ALA A 81 -16.78 -1.06 -11.10
N ASP A 82 -17.89 -1.76 -11.33
CA ASP A 82 -18.71 -2.38 -10.27
C ASP A 82 -18.30 -3.81 -9.94
N ALA A 83 -17.43 -4.45 -10.75
CA ALA A 83 -16.91 -5.76 -10.45
C ALA A 83 -15.84 -5.69 -9.36
N ARG A 84 -15.62 -6.80 -8.66
CA ARG A 84 -14.69 -6.86 -7.53
C ARG A 84 -13.42 -7.60 -7.91
N TYR A 85 -12.28 -7.02 -7.52
CA TYR A 85 -10.96 -7.54 -7.84
C TYR A 85 -10.08 -7.62 -6.60
N SER A 86 -9.23 -8.64 -6.58
CA SER A 86 -8.23 -8.88 -5.53
C SER A 86 -6.83 -8.85 -6.12
N LEU A 87 -5.93 -8.18 -5.42
CA LEU A 87 -4.50 -8.17 -5.72
C LEU A 87 -3.82 -9.31 -4.95
N VAL A 88 -3.32 -10.30 -5.67
CA VAL A 88 -2.66 -11.48 -5.09
C VAL A 88 -1.21 -11.60 -5.57
N PRO A 89 -0.28 -12.07 -4.72
CA PRO A 89 1.15 -12.04 -5.02
C PRO A 89 1.57 -12.72 -6.32
N GLU A 90 0.98 -13.87 -6.64
CA GLU A 90 1.42 -14.69 -7.78
C GLU A 90 0.64 -14.42 -9.07
N ALA A 91 -0.57 -13.89 -8.96
CA ALA A 91 -1.46 -13.66 -10.10
C ALA A 91 -1.69 -12.17 -10.41
N GLY A 92 -1.20 -11.27 -9.55
CA GLY A 92 -1.47 -9.85 -9.67
C GLY A 92 -2.93 -9.51 -9.41
N LEU A 93 -3.48 -8.58 -10.18
CA LEU A 93 -4.87 -8.12 -10.06
C LEU A 93 -5.79 -9.01 -10.89
N ARG A 94 -6.80 -9.63 -10.26
CA ARG A 94 -7.76 -10.55 -10.88
C ARG A 94 -9.16 -10.41 -10.28
N LEU A 95 -10.17 -10.94 -10.98
CA LEU A 95 -11.51 -11.06 -10.41
C LEU A 95 -11.46 -11.79 -9.05
N ALA A 96 -12.17 -11.25 -8.07
CA ALA A 96 -12.26 -11.86 -6.74
C ALA A 96 -13.15 -13.10 -6.76
N GLY A 97 -12.77 -14.09 -5.95
CA GLY A 97 -13.61 -15.25 -5.67
C GLY A 97 -14.72 -14.93 -4.65
N ASP A 98 -15.65 -15.85 -4.49
CA ASP A 98 -16.75 -15.72 -3.53
C ASP A 98 -16.22 -15.58 -2.09
N GLY A 99 -16.67 -14.53 -1.40
CA GLY A 99 -16.27 -14.26 -0.01
C GLY A 99 -14.83 -13.71 0.14
N GLU A 100 -14.10 -13.51 -0.94
CA GLU A 100 -12.77 -12.94 -0.92
C GLU A 100 -12.80 -11.43 -0.63
N ALA A 101 -11.88 -10.95 0.19
CA ALA A 101 -11.72 -9.52 0.44
C ALA A 101 -11.23 -8.82 -0.83
N ALA A 102 -11.99 -7.88 -1.35
CA ALA A 102 -11.75 -7.27 -2.65
C ALA A 102 -12.16 -5.80 -2.67
N LEU A 103 -11.61 -5.05 -3.62
CA LEU A 103 -12.03 -3.68 -3.94
C LEU A 103 -12.83 -3.68 -5.24
N ALA A 104 -13.67 -2.67 -5.42
CA ALA A 104 -14.34 -2.43 -6.70
C ALA A 104 -13.32 -2.04 -7.79
N GLY A 105 -13.63 -2.32 -9.03
CA GLY A 105 -12.80 -1.90 -10.16
C GLY A 105 -12.59 -0.39 -10.19
N ALA A 106 -13.63 0.39 -9.84
CA ALA A 106 -13.53 1.83 -9.71
C ALA A 106 -12.48 2.29 -8.68
N ASP A 107 -12.39 1.60 -7.52
CA ASP A 107 -11.39 1.92 -6.48
C ASP A 107 -9.96 1.68 -7.02
N TRP A 108 -9.73 0.57 -7.72
CA TRP A 108 -8.44 0.26 -8.33
C TRP A 108 -8.05 1.25 -9.43
N GLN A 109 -8.99 1.59 -10.31
CA GLN A 109 -8.77 2.60 -11.37
C GLN A 109 -8.46 3.99 -10.78
N SER A 110 -9.15 4.37 -9.70
CA SER A 110 -8.87 5.61 -8.98
C SER A 110 -7.47 5.61 -8.38
N LEU A 111 -7.05 4.49 -7.74
CA LEU A 111 -5.68 4.32 -7.24
C LEU A 111 -4.64 4.42 -8.36
N GLN A 112 -4.90 3.83 -9.54
CA GLN A 112 -4.00 3.98 -10.70
C GLN A 112 -3.86 5.45 -11.08
N GLY A 113 -4.98 6.16 -11.20
CA GLY A 113 -4.97 7.58 -11.58
C GLY A 113 -4.17 8.47 -10.63
N VAL A 114 -4.30 8.25 -9.31
CA VAL A 114 -3.56 9.05 -8.31
C VAL A 114 -2.09 8.65 -8.19
N LEU A 115 -1.75 7.40 -8.49
CA LEU A 115 -0.35 6.98 -8.60
C LEU A 115 0.35 7.64 -9.79
N ASP A 116 -0.36 7.96 -10.86
CA ASP A 116 0.14 8.64 -12.05
C ASP A 116 0.13 10.18 -11.92
N ASP A 117 -0.31 10.72 -10.79
CA ASP A 117 -0.34 12.15 -10.52
C ASP A 117 1.09 12.74 -10.40
N ARG A 118 1.19 14.07 -10.56
CA ARG A 118 2.46 14.80 -10.39
C ARG A 118 2.97 14.81 -8.95
N ALA A 119 2.06 14.71 -7.98
CA ALA A 119 2.35 14.62 -6.56
C ALA A 119 1.77 13.30 -6.01
N PRO A 120 2.30 12.15 -6.41
CA PRO A 120 1.64 10.85 -6.23
C PRO A 120 1.43 10.49 -4.77
N PHE A 121 2.34 10.84 -3.86
CA PHE A 121 2.17 10.57 -2.43
C PHE A 121 0.95 11.29 -1.86
N THR A 122 0.85 12.59 -2.11
CA THR A 122 -0.26 13.40 -1.57
C THR A 122 -1.60 12.99 -2.20
N ALA A 123 -1.61 12.72 -3.50
CA ALA A 123 -2.81 12.27 -4.21
C ALA A 123 -3.28 10.90 -3.70
N THR A 124 -2.38 9.93 -3.57
CA THR A 124 -2.68 8.58 -3.06
C THR A 124 -3.10 8.61 -1.58
N LEU A 125 -2.46 9.43 -0.75
CA LEU A 125 -2.85 9.63 0.64
C LEU A 125 -4.31 10.08 0.76
N ARG A 126 -4.70 11.08 -0.03
CA ARG A 126 -6.08 11.59 -0.06
C ARG A 126 -7.07 10.55 -0.52
N GLU A 127 -6.76 9.84 -1.60
CA GLU A 127 -7.61 8.78 -2.14
C GLU A 127 -7.85 7.68 -1.11
N VAL A 128 -6.80 7.14 -0.51
CA VAL A 128 -6.91 6.10 0.52
C VAL A 128 -7.67 6.60 1.74
N ALA A 129 -7.51 7.87 2.13
CA ALA A 129 -8.23 8.46 3.26
C ALA A 129 -9.75 8.58 3.03
N THR A 130 -10.20 8.64 1.78
CA THR A 130 -11.64 8.70 1.42
C THR A 130 -12.29 7.33 1.27
N MET A 131 -11.52 6.26 1.17
CA MET A 131 -12.03 4.90 1.03
C MET A 131 -12.86 4.49 2.25
N ASN A 132 -13.93 3.74 2.01
CA ASN A 132 -14.72 3.13 3.10
C ASN A 132 -13.89 2.10 3.89
N ALA A 133 -14.37 1.75 5.09
CA ALA A 133 -13.65 0.85 5.99
C ALA A 133 -13.41 -0.54 5.38
N GLY A 134 -14.34 -1.06 4.57
CA GLY A 134 -14.21 -2.35 3.89
C GLY A 134 -13.10 -2.34 2.85
N SER A 135 -13.09 -1.35 1.94
CA SER A 135 -12.06 -1.16 0.92
C SER A 135 -10.68 -0.93 1.56
N ASN A 136 -10.60 -0.10 2.60
CA ASN A 136 -9.34 0.12 3.34
C ASN A 136 -8.80 -1.17 3.98
N SER A 137 -9.68 -1.98 4.57
CA SER A 137 -9.28 -3.26 5.17
C SER A 137 -8.79 -4.25 4.12
N ALA A 138 -9.50 -4.36 2.99
CA ALA A 138 -9.13 -5.21 1.88
C ALA A 138 -7.78 -4.79 1.29
N LEU A 139 -7.60 -3.50 0.98
CA LEU A 139 -6.34 -2.94 0.47
C LEU A 139 -5.17 -3.24 1.42
N ARG A 140 -5.34 -2.95 2.71
CA ARG A 140 -4.32 -3.23 3.72
C ARG A 140 -3.90 -4.69 3.76
N ASN A 141 -4.85 -5.62 3.67
CA ASN A 141 -4.56 -7.04 3.75
C ASN A 141 -3.86 -7.54 2.48
N GLN A 142 -4.26 -7.05 1.32
CA GLN A 142 -3.66 -7.42 0.03
C GLN A 142 -2.24 -6.85 -0.11
N LEU A 143 -2.02 -5.57 0.22
CA LEU A 143 -0.68 -4.99 0.24
C LEU A 143 0.24 -5.71 1.23
N ARG A 144 -0.28 -6.11 2.39
CA ARG A 144 0.46 -6.92 3.37
C ARG A 144 0.90 -8.25 2.78
N ALA A 145 -0.01 -8.96 2.10
CA ALA A 145 0.31 -10.24 1.48
C ALA A 145 1.40 -10.07 0.40
N LEU A 146 1.26 -9.05 -0.44
CA LEU A 146 2.22 -8.75 -1.50
C LEU A 146 3.61 -8.40 -0.94
N LEU A 147 3.67 -7.52 0.05
CA LEU A 147 4.93 -7.13 0.70
C LEU A 147 5.61 -8.30 1.40
N ASN A 148 4.87 -9.12 2.15
CA ASN A 148 5.42 -10.30 2.80
C ASN A 148 5.99 -11.30 1.78
N TYR A 149 5.27 -11.52 0.68
CA TYR A 149 5.72 -12.40 -0.40
C TYR A 149 7.04 -11.92 -1.00
N HIS A 150 7.12 -10.66 -1.39
CA HIS A 150 8.32 -10.11 -2.02
C HIS A 150 9.49 -9.91 -1.04
N CYS A 151 9.21 -9.67 0.24
CA CYS A 151 10.26 -9.66 1.28
C CYS A 151 10.74 -11.06 1.68
N GLY A 152 10.14 -12.13 1.18
CA GLY A 152 10.49 -13.52 1.50
C GLY A 152 10.25 -13.89 2.97
N VAL A 153 9.25 -13.27 3.62
CA VAL A 153 8.95 -13.46 5.05
C VAL A 153 7.45 -13.65 5.28
N SER A 154 7.09 -14.48 6.23
CA SER A 154 5.70 -14.63 6.67
C SER A 154 5.20 -13.41 7.46
N THR A 155 6.10 -12.75 8.17
CA THR A 155 5.81 -11.53 8.94
C THR A 155 7.07 -10.67 9.06
N LEU A 156 6.92 -9.36 8.83
CA LEU A 156 7.99 -8.39 9.03
C LEU A 156 8.32 -8.25 10.54
N ARG A 157 9.60 -8.03 10.86
CA ARG A 157 10.10 -7.92 12.24
C ARG A 157 9.40 -6.83 13.04
N THR A 158 9.21 -5.67 12.43
CA THR A 158 8.52 -4.54 13.07
C THR A 158 7.09 -4.90 13.43
N ARG A 159 6.41 -5.67 12.59
CA ARG A 159 5.05 -6.11 12.84
C ARG A 159 4.96 -7.18 13.94
N GLN A 160 5.94 -8.06 14.02
CA GLN A 160 6.04 -9.00 15.15
C GLN A 160 6.20 -8.25 16.47
N MET A 161 7.11 -7.27 16.50
CA MET A 161 7.31 -6.40 17.67
C MET A 161 6.04 -5.65 18.08
N MET A 162 5.23 -5.16 17.12
CA MET A 162 3.96 -4.52 17.42
C MET A 162 2.97 -5.47 18.11
N ARG A 163 2.89 -6.72 17.66
CA ARG A 163 2.01 -7.73 18.29
C ARG A 163 2.47 -8.07 19.70
N ASP A 164 3.78 -8.26 19.88
CA ASP A 164 4.35 -8.60 21.16
C ASP A 164 4.11 -7.50 22.22
N LEU A 165 4.18 -6.22 21.80
CA LEU A 165 3.87 -5.07 22.65
C LEU A 165 2.37 -4.93 22.97
N GLN A 166 1.48 -5.41 22.10
CA GLN A 166 0.03 -5.41 22.35
C GLN A 166 -0.44 -6.59 23.23
N ALA A 167 0.41 -7.60 23.39
CA ALA A 167 0.14 -8.77 24.21
C ALA A 167 0.61 -8.60 25.68
N LEU A 168 1.31 -7.51 26.02
CA LEU A 168 1.74 -7.10 27.35
C LEU A 168 0.68 -6.23 28.03
#